data_52cba7e6bf5d3f6925e5a42df0982727
#
_entry.id   52cba7e6bf5d3f6925e5a42df0982727
#
_cell.length_a   1.000
_cell.length_b   1.000
_cell.length_c   1.000
_cell.angle_alpha   90.00
_cell.angle_beta   90.00
_cell.angle_gamma   90.00
#
_symmetry.space_group_name_H-M   'P 1'
#
loop_
_entity.id
_entity.type
_entity.pdbx_description
1 polymer ?
#
loop_
_entity_poly.entity_id
_entity_poly.type
_entity_poly.pdbx_seq_one_letter_code
_entity_poly.pdbx_strand_id
1 'polypeptide(L)'
;MWILLIEDEARLAGSIRRGLEEEGYRVDVASDAEAGEERALENAYDAFVVDWRLPRGDGKTLVERIRAAGKDQPVLMLTALSDVEHRVAGLDAGADDYLPKPFAFEELVARLRALLRRPPLSDQERTVTVGPLTLDGERRKVTMVGPKGEAVLNLRPKEYAMLEVFMRSADAVLSRTVLAERVWGDALFVTDNALDVTVSGLRQRLADAEKTSGAEEAPGIETIRGVGYRLVPGAE
;
A
#
# COMPACT_ATOMS: atom_id res chain seq x y z
N MET A 1 0.73 -10.01 14.88
CA MET A 1 0.80 -9.84 13.43
C MET A 1 1.85 -10.79 12.87
N TRP A 2 1.61 -11.35 11.71
CA TRP A 2 2.44 -12.38 11.08
C TRP A 2 3.11 -11.84 9.83
N ILE A 3 4.43 -11.89 9.76
CA ILE A 3 5.26 -11.28 8.72
C ILE A 3 5.99 -12.37 7.96
N LEU A 4 6.02 -12.28 6.64
CA LEU A 4 6.92 -13.06 5.81
C LEU A 4 8.13 -12.20 5.44
N LEU A 5 9.32 -12.62 5.88
CA LEU A 5 10.60 -12.04 5.51
C LEU A 5 11.23 -12.89 4.39
N ILE A 6 11.55 -12.25 3.27
CA ILE A 6 12.20 -12.89 2.13
C ILE A 6 13.55 -12.23 1.94
N GLU A 7 14.60 -12.94 2.37
CA GLU A 7 15.99 -12.45 2.46
C GLU A 7 16.93 -13.65 2.35
N ASP A 8 17.88 -13.61 1.44
CA ASP A 8 18.81 -14.72 1.17
C ASP A 8 20.03 -14.72 2.10
N GLU A 9 20.42 -13.56 2.63
CA GLU A 9 21.51 -13.48 3.59
C GLU A 9 21.07 -13.99 4.98
N ALA A 10 21.42 -15.24 5.30
CA ALA A 10 20.97 -15.93 6.52
C ALA A 10 21.29 -15.16 7.82
N ARG A 11 22.41 -14.40 7.86
CA ARG A 11 22.77 -13.59 9.03
C ARG A 11 21.84 -12.40 9.20
N LEU A 12 21.57 -11.68 8.12
CA LEU A 12 20.65 -10.53 8.10
C LEU A 12 19.23 -11.00 8.40
N ALA A 13 18.76 -12.04 7.71
CA ALA A 13 17.45 -12.64 7.95
C ALA A 13 17.26 -13.07 9.42
N GLY A 14 18.29 -13.74 10.00
CA GLY A 14 18.26 -14.16 11.39
C GLY A 14 18.26 -13.00 12.39
N SER A 15 18.92 -11.89 12.05
CA SER A 15 18.94 -10.69 12.90
C SER A 15 17.61 -9.95 12.85
N ILE A 16 17.06 -9.75 11.63
CA ILE A 16 15.74 -9.13 11.42
C ILE A 16 14.65 -9.95 12.11
N ARG A 17 14.64 -11.28 11.91
CA ARG A 17 13.64 -12.16 12.52
C ARG A 17 13.65 -12.02 14.04
N ARG A 18 14.81 -12.17 14.69
CA ARG A 18 14.91 -12.07 16.16
C ARG A 18 14.42 -10.72 16.68
N GLY A 19 14.86 -9.63 16.05
CA GLY A 19 14.42 -8.31 16.47
C GLY A 19 12.91 -8.12 16.30
N LEU A 20 12.31 -8.58 15.21
CA LEU A 20 10.87 -8.51 15.01
C LEU A 20 10.10 -9.42 15.97
N GLU A 21 10.63 -10.60 16.32
CA GLU A 21 10.04 -11.49 17.34
C GLU A 21 10.08 -10.85 18.73
N GLU A 22 11.16 -10.12 19.09
CA GLU A 22 11.27 -9.32 20.32
C GLU A 22 10.25 -8.18 20.37
N GLU A 23 9.89 -7.60 19.21
CA GLU A 23 8.82 -6.61 19.05
C GLU A 23 7.41 -7.21 19.02
N GLY A 24 7.28 -8.53 19.22
CA GLY A 24 6.00 -9.24 19.32
C GLY A 24 5.38 -9.66 17.98
N TYR A 25 6.14 -9.63 16.89
CA TYR A 25 5.70 -10.17 15.61
C TYR A 25 5.98 -11.67 15.52
N ARG A 26 5.14 -12.41 14.81
CA ARG A 26 5.47 -13.75 14.32
C ARG A 26 6.16 -13.60 12.96
N VAL A 27 7.28 -14.28 12.74
CA VAL A 27 8.07 -14.11 11.51
C VAL A 27 8.43 -15.46 10.90
N ASP A 28 8.03 -15.65 9.65
CA ASP A 28 8.53 -16.72 8.79
C ASP A 28 9.59 -16.16 7.85
N VAL A 29 10.59 -16.99 7.50
CA VAL A 29 11.68 -16.59 6.61
C VAL A 29 11.70 -17.47 5.38
N ALA A 30 11.78 -16.88 4.20
CA ALA A 30 12.10 -17.52 2.93
C ALA A 30 13.46 -17.01 2.42
N SER A 31 14.27 -17.89 1.84
CA SER A 31 15.64 -17.58 1.41
C SER A 31 15.77 -17.28 -0.08
N ASP A 32 14.69 -17.35 -0.85
CA ASP A 32 14.65 -17.09 -2.27
C ASP A 32 13.25 -16.68 -2.74
N ALA A 33 13.15 -16.21 -3.99
CA ALA A 33 11.90 -15.71 -4.54
C ALA A 33 10.84 -16.83 -4.71
N GLU A 34 11.23 -18.06 -5.04
CA GLU A 34 10.31 -19.19 -5.25
C GLU A 34 9.65 -19.61 -3.94
N ALA A 35 10.45 -19.83 -2.89
CA ALA A 35 9.95 -20.15 -1.56
C ALA A 35 9.13 -18.98 -0.95
N GLY A 36 9.51 -17.75 -1.27
CA GLY A 36 8.78 -16.55 -0.89
C GLY A 36 7.38 -16.48 -1.52
N GLU A 37 7.29 -16.73 -2.82
CA GLU A 37 6.03 -16.76 -3.57
C GLU A 37 5.10 -17.87 -3.04
N GLU A 38 5.59 -19.12 -2.92
CA GLU A 38 4.82 -20.25 -2.41
C GLU A 38 4.19 -19.91 -1.05
N ARG A 39 5.01 -19.47 -0.09
CA ARG A 39 4.52 -19.11 1.26
C ARG A 39 3.55 -17.95 1.24
N ALA A 40 3.80 -16.91 0.45
CA ALA A 40 2.93 -15.76 0.33
C ALA A 40 1.54 -16.13 -0.20
N LEU A 41 1.47 -17.10 -1.12
CA LEU A 41 0.22 -17.56 -1.70
C LEU A 41 -0.57 -18.48 -0.75
N GLU A 42 0.12 -19.36 -0.04
CA GLU A 42 -0.50 -20.37 0.82
C GLU A 42 -0.99 -19.81 2.17
N ASN A 43 -0.40 -18.74 2.66
CA ASN A 43 -0.65 -18.23 4.00
C ASN A 43 -1.23 -16.82 4.00
N ALA A 44 -1.86 -16.45 5.14
CA ALA A 44 -2.46 -15.13 5.36
C ALA A 44 -1.52 -14.28 6.24
N TYR A 45 -0.40 -13.82 5.68
CA TYR A 45 0.48 -12.88 6.36
C TYR A 45 -0.17 -11.50 6.46
N ASP A 46 0.24 -10.72 7.48
CA ASP A 46 -0.19 -9.33 7.65
C ASP A 46 0.67 -8.33 6.85
N ALA A 47 1.95 -8.69 6.58
CA ALA A 47 2.88 -7.90 5.80
C ALA A 47 4.01 -8.76 5.20
N PHE A 48 4.65 -8.24 4.16
CA PHE A 48 5.84 -8.81 3.53
C PHE A 48 7.02 -7.86 3.69
N VAL A 49 8.20 -8.40 4.03
CA VAL A 49 9.49 -7.71 3.98
C VAL A 49 10.34 -8.45 2.95
N VAL A 50 10.70 -7.79 1.86
CA VAL A 50 11.27 -8.44 0.67
C VAL A 50 12.58 -7.80 0.29
N ASP A 51 13.67 -8.58 0.21
CA ASP A 51 14.90 -8.07 -0.40
C ASP A 51 14.72 -7.88 -1.90
N TRP A 52 15.31 -6.80 -2.41
CA TRP A 52 15.35 -6.51 -3.83
C TRP A 52 16.10 -7.62 -4.60
N ARG A 53 17.26 -8.06 -4.08
CA ARG A 53 18.09 -9.08 -4.71
C ARG A 53 17.87 -10.44 -4.08
N LEU A 54 17.22 -11.32 -4.80
CA LEU A 54 16.93 -12.68 -4.35
C LEU A 54 17.48 -13.70 -5.34
N PRO A 55 17.99 -14.84 -4.86
CA PRO A 55 18.26 -16.00 -5.70
C PRO A 55 16.98 -16.48 -6.41
N ARG A 56 17.13 -17.05 -7.60
CA ARG A 56 16.05 -17.59 -8.44
C ARG A 56 14.98 -16.59 -8.82
N GLY A 57 15.36 -15.30 -8.92
CA GLY A 57 14.47 -14.22 -9.31
C GLY A 57 14.93 -12.90 -8.71
N ASP A 58 14.06 -11.94 -8.66
CA ASP A 58 14.27 -10.65 -7.99
C ASP A 58 13.03 -10.27 -7.20
N GLY A 59 13.24 -9.43 -6.17
CA GLY A 59 12.17 -9.02 -5.28
C GLY A 59 11.06 -8.25 -5.99
N LYS A 60 11.38 -7.49 -7.05
CA LYS A 60 10.40 -6.76 -7.85
C LYS A 60 9.43 -7.72 -8.53
N THR A 61 9.95 -8.67 -9.30
CA THR A 61 9.13 -9.69 -9.99
C THR A 61 8.31 -10.51 -9.01
N LEU A 62 8.87 -10.83 -7.83
CA LEU A 62 8.14 -11.52 -6.76
C LEU A 62 6.93 -10.69 -6.29
N VAL A 63 7.12 -9.39 -6.03
CA VAL A 63 6.03 -8.50 -5.60
C VAL A 63 4.96 -8.40 -6.68
N GLU A 64 5.34 -8.27 -7.96
CA GLU A 64 4.40 -8.26 -9.09
C GLU A 64 3.53 -9.52 -9.11
N ARG A 65 4.12 -10.71 -8.92
CA ARG A 65 3.39 -11.99 -8.88
C ARG A 65 2.46 -12.11 -7.68
N ILE A 66 2.93 -11.71 -6.49
CA ILE A 66 2.12 -11.66 -5.27
C ILE A 66 0.90 -10.75 -5.49
N ARG A 67 1.09 -9.59 -6.13
CA ARG A 67 0.01 -8.65 -6.46
C ARG A 67 -0.94 -9.21 -7.52
N ALA A 68 -0.42 -9.85 -8.56
CA ALA A 68 -1.23 -10.50 -9.60
C ALA A 68 -2.10 -11.62 -9.04
N ALA A 69 -1.67 -12.29 -7.96
CA ALA A 69 -2.44 -13.30 -7.24
C ALA A 69 -3.48 -12.69 -6.26
N GLY A 70 -3.66 -11.37 -6.24
CA GLY A 70 -4.67 -10.69 -5.41
C GLY A 70 -4.27 -10.52 -3.94
N LYS A 71 -3.00 -10.64 -3.62
CA LYS A 71 -2.50 -10.38 -2.25
C LYS A 71 -2.19 -8.89 -2.10
N ASP A 72 -2.98 -8.20 -1.31
CA ASP A 72 -2.93 -6.74 -1.11
C ASP A 72 -2.22 -6.32 0.19
N GLN A 73 -1.66 -7.26 0.95
CA GLN A 73 -0.92 -6.97 2.19
C GLN A 73 0.28 -6.04 1.93
N PRO A 74 0.64 -5.17 2.90
CA PRO A 74 1.74 -4.23 2.74
C PRO A 74 3.08 -4.93 2.48
N VAL A 75 3.86 -4.35 1.57
CA VAL A 75 5.20 -4.80 1.19
C VAL A 75 6.22 -3.72 1.51
N LEU A 76 7.18 -4.03 2.38
CA LEU A 76 8.38 -3.23 2.61
C LEU A 76 9.53 -3.86 1.83
N MET A 77 10.10 -3.13 0.86
CA MET A 77 11.26 -3.58 0.10
C MET A 77 12.56 -3.17 0.79
N LEU A 78 13.51 -4.11 0.93
CA LEU A 78 14.89 -3.82 1.33
C LEU A 78 15.73 -3.65 0.06
N THR A 79 16.48 -2.56 -0.06
CA THR A 79 17.23 -2.24 -1.30
C THR A 79 18.63 -1.72 -1.03
N ALA A 80 19.58 -1.93 -1.93
CA ALA A 80 20.91 -1.33 -1.84
C ALA A 80 20.84 0.18 -2.20
N LEU A 81 21.60 1.00 -1.49
CA LEU A 81 21.58 2.48 -1.51
C LEU A 81 21.83 3.12 -2.90
N SER A 82 22.45 2.42 -3.84
CA SER A 82 22.97 2.97 -5.09
C SER A 82 21.94 3.17 -6.19
N ASP A 83 20.71 2.67 -6.05
CA ASP A 83 19.79 2.57 -7.17
C ASP A 83 18.51 3.38 -6.99
N VAL A 84 18.58 4.68 -7.34
CA VAL A 84 17.37 5.51 -7.53
C VAL A 84 16.45 4.87 -8.57
N GLU A 85 17.02 4.26 -9.62
CA GLU A 85 16.27 3.53 -10.65
C GLU A 85 15.53 2.31 -10.09
N HIS A 86 16.12 1.57 -9.15
CA HIS A 86 15.47 0.43 -8.50
C HIS A 86 14.35 0.86 -7.56
N ARG A 87 14.45 2.01 -6.89
CA ARG A 87 13.35 2.54 -6.06
C ARG A 87 12.12 2.90 -6.90
N VAL A 88 12.34 3.50 -8.06
CA VAL A 88 11.29 3.82 -9.04
C VAL A 88 10.64 2.54 -9.55
N ALA A 89 11.46 1.59 -10.03
CA ALA A 89 10.98 0.34 -10.60
C ALA A 89 10.21 -0.55 -9.60
N GLY A 90 10.50 -0.44 -8.33
CA GLY A 90 9.85 -1.27 -7.32
C GLY A 90 8.52 -0.68 -6.80
N LEU A 91 8.37 0.66 -6.74
CA LEU A 91 7.07 1.29 -6.51
C LEU A 91 6.11 0.94 -7.66
N ASP A 92 6.62 0.88 -8.89
CA ASP A 92 5.87 0.40 -10.06
C ASP A 92 5.42 -1.06 -9.91
N ALA A 93 6.24 -1.90 -9.24
CA ALA A 93 5.93 -3.29 -8.95
C ALA A 93 4.83 -3.48 -7.88
N GLY A 94 4.45 -2.42 -7.17
CA GLY A 94 3.41 -2.46 -6.13
C GLY A 94 3.92 -2.67 -4.70
N ALA A 95 5.20 -2.33 -4.41
CA ALA A 95 5.68 -2.19 -3.05
C ALA A 95 5.09 -0.90 -2.41
N ASP A 96 4.89 -0.95 -1.09
CA ASP A 96 4.25 0.14 -0.35
C ASP A 96 5.25 1.08 0.32
N ASP A 97 6.48 0.60 0.63
CA ASP A 97 7.58 1.40 1.18
C ASP A 97 8.93 0.74 0.89
N TYR A 98 10.02 1.51 1.06
CA TYR A 98 11.41 1.10 0.82
C TYR A 98 12.29 1.42 2.00
N LEU A 99 13.24 0.51 2.27
CA LEU A 99 14.27 0.70 3.26
C LEU A 99 15.65 0.44 2.65
N PRO A 100 16.48 1.48 2.43
CA PRO A 100 17.83 1.31 1.90
C PRO A 100 18.75 0.56 2.87
N LYS A 101 19.52 -0.40 2.36
CA LYS A 101 20.63 -1.08 3.08
C LYS A 101 21.91 -0.21 2.98
N PRO A 102 22.69 -0.02 4.07
CA PRO A 102 22.45 -0.49 5.43
C PRO A 102 21.42 0.38 6.16
N PHE A 103 20.61 -0.23 7.02
CA PHE A 103 19.57 0.45 7.80
C PHE A 103 19.72 0.18 9.29
N ALA A 104 19.17 1.07 10.12
CA ALA A 104 18.98 0.82 11.54
C ALA A 104 17.74 -0.08 11.74
N PHE A 105 17.81 -1.02 12.68
CA PHE A 105 16.68 -1.93 12.95
C PHE A 105 15.44 -1.15 13.39
N GLU A 106 15.62 -0.09 14.16
CA GLU A 106 14.56 0.81 14.63
C GLU A 106 13.81 1.45 13.45
N GLU A 107 14.51 1.76 12.33
CA GLU A 107 13.88 2.31 11.12
C GLU A 107 13.02 1.25 10.44
N LEU A 108 13.50 0.01 10.33
CA LEU A 108 12.70 -1.11 9.79
C LEU A 108 11.41 -1.28 10.60
N VAL A 109 11.51 -1.31 11.93
CA VAL A 109 10.36 -1.45 12.83
C VAL A 109 9.40 -0.26 12.69
N ALA A 110 9.93 0.97 12.62
CA ALA A 110 9.10 2.17 12.47
C ALA A 110 8.31 2.17 11.16
N ARG A 111 8.96 1.81 10.04
CA ARG A 111 8.32 1.69 8.73
C ARG A 111 7.29 0.56 8.70
N LEU A 112 7.63 -0.60 9.23
CA LEU A 112 6.71 -1.73 9.32
C LEU A 112 5.49 -1.40 10.18
N ARG A 113 5.68 -0.74 11.32
CA ARG A 113 4.58 -0.22 12.16
C ARG A 113 3.72 0.80 11.40
N ALA A 114 4.34 1.68 10.60
CA ALA A 114 3.61 2.65 9.80
C ALA A 114 2.75 1.98 8.73
N LEU A 115 3.26 0.93 8.07
CA LEU A 115 2.54 0.12 7.09
C LEU A 115 1.38 -0.68 7.72
N LEU A 116 1.60 -1.21 8.93
CA LEU A 116 0.63 -2.01 9.68
C LEU A 116 -0.30 -1.17 10.57
N ARG A 117 0.00 0.12 10.74
CA ARG A 117 -0.71 1.00 11.68
C ARG A 117 -2.14 1.26 11.23
N ARG A 118 -3.08 1.00 12.14
CA ARG A 118 -4.40 1.64 12.06
C ARG A 118 -4.23 3.14 12.32
N PRO A 119 -4.74 4.05 11.48
CA PRO A 119 -4.66 5.46 11.76
C PRO A 119 -5.30 5.77 13.13
N PRO A 120 -4.72 6.69 13.93
CA PRO A 120 -5.35 7.12 15.16
C PRO A 120 -6.64 7.88 14.81
N LEU A 121 -7.76 7.42 15.36
CA LEU A 121 -9.08 8.01 15.14
C LEU A 121 -9.35 9.05 16.22
N SER A 122 -9.65 10.30 15.82
CA SER A 122 -10.43 11.20 16.65
C SER A 122 -11.90 10.76 16.62
N ASP A 123 -12.61 10.86 17.73
CA ASP A 123 -13.98 10.35 17.88
C ASP A 123 -15.04 10.95 16.92
N GLN A 124 -14.71 12.03 16.21
CA GLN A 124 -15.61 12.69 15.25
C GLN A 124 -15.40 12.30 13.77
N GLU A 125 -14.43 11.43 13.46
CA GLU A 125 -14.06 11.14 12.07
C GLU A 125 -13.99 9.63 11.72
N ARG A 126 -14.75 8.81 12.43
CA ARG A 126 -14.72 7.35 12.23
C ARG A 126 -15.23 6.92 10.86
N THR A 127 -16.14 7.68 10.28
CA THR A 127 -16.73 7.36 8.98
C THR A 127 -16.77 8.60 8.10
N VAL A 128 -16.26 8.48 6.87
CA VAL A 128 -16.33 9.53 5.85
C VAL A 128 -17.15 9.01 4.70
N THR A 129 -18.12 9.81 4.25
CA THR A 129 -18.99 9.45 3.11
C THR A 129 -18.89 10.50 2.02
N VAL A 130 -18.75 10.06 0.77
CA VAL A 130 -18.75 10.91 -0.43
C VAL A 130 -19.62 10.21 -1.48
N GLY A 131 -20.82 10.73 -1.71
CA GLY A 131 -21.82 10.06 -2.53
C GLY A 131 -22.10 8.63 -2.04
N PRO A 132 -22.06 7.61 -2.91
CA PRO A 132 -22.29 6.21 -2.54
C PRO A 132 -21.10 5.55 -1.82
N LEU A 133 -19.95 6.23 -1.71
CA LEU A 133 -18.71 5.70 -1.15
C LEU A 133 -18.62 6.01 0.35
N THR A 134 -18.39 4.98 1.17
CA THR A 134 -18.23 5.11 2.63
C THR A 134 -16.91 4.48 3.06
N LEU A 135 -16.10 5.24 3.80
CA LEU A 135 -14.85 4.81 4.43
C LEU A 135 -15.08 4.68 5.93
N ASP A 136 -14.94 3.47 6.46
CA ASP A 136 -14.90 3.16 7.90
C ASP A 136 -13.44 3.08 8.35
N GLY A 137 -12.95 4.12 8.99
CA GLY A 137 -11.56 4.21 9.46
C GLY A 137 -11.24 3.23 10.58
N GLU A 138 -12.22 2.83 11.39
CA GLU A 138 -12.00 1.88 12.49
C GLU A 138 -11.76 0.46 11.95
N ARG A 139 -12.54 0.06 10.95
CA ARG A 139 -12.42 -1.26 10.32
C ARG A 139 -11.49 -1.28 9.12
N ARG A 140 -10.98 -0.12 8.72
CA ARG A 140 -10.24 0.07 7.45
C ARG A 140 -10.98 -0.51 6.25
N LYS A 141 -12.29 -0.36 6.25
CA LYS A 141 -13.18 -0.87 5.21
C LYS A 141 -13.69 0.30 4.36
N VAL A 142 -13.65 0.11 3.06
CA VAL A 142 -14.29 1.04 2.12
C VAL A 142 -15.36 0.30 1.37
N THR A 143 -16.55 0.89 1.30
CA THR A 143 -17.70 0.29 0.61
C THR A 143 -18.35 1.29 -0.33
N MET A 144 -18.91 0.79 -1.41
CA MET A 144 -19.74 1.55 -2.32
C MET A 144 -21.11 0.91 -2.40
N VAL A 145 -22.16 1.67 -2.14
CA VAL A 145 -23.54 1.20 -2.13
C VAL A 145 -24.27 1.69 -3.40
N GLY A 146 -24.95 0.79 -4.06
CA GLY A 146 -25.74 1.09 -5.24
C GLY A 146 -26.94 0.16 -5.40
N PRO A 147 -27.71 0.31 -6.48
CA PRO A 147 -28.94 -0.47 -6.72
C PRO A 147 -28.75 -1.99 -6.75
N LYS A 148 -27.53 -2.47 -7.08
CA LYS A 148 -27.20 -3.91 -7.09
C LYS A 148 -26.70 -4.44 -5.75
N GLY A 149 -26.47 -3.55 -4.76
CA GLY A 149 -26.02 -3.90 -3.43
C GLY A 149 -24.73 -3.17 -3.02
N GLU A 150 -24.08 -3.69 -1.97
CA GLU A 150 -22.81 -3.17 -1.43
C GLU A 150 -21.62 -3.86 -2.12
N ALA A 151 -20.68 -3.06 -2.61
CA ALA A 151 -19.37 -3.52 -3.07
C ALA A 151 -18.29 -3.10 -2.06
N VAL A 152 -17.44 -4.05 -1.65
CA VAL A 152 -16.27 -3.78 -0.79
C VAL A 152 -15.06 -3.49 -1.67
N LEU A 153 -14.38 -2.37 -1.44
CA LEU A 153 -13.14 -2.04 -2.14
C LEU A 153 -11.96 -2.68 -1.40
N ASN A 154 -11.29 -3.62 -2.05
CA ASN A 154 -10.04 -4.19 -1.56
C ASN A 154 -8.88 -3.26 -1.97
N LEU A 155 -8.45 -2.41 -1.05
CA LEU A 155 -7.42 -1.39 -1.28
C LEU A 155 -6.10 -1.80 -0.65
N ARG A 156 -5.00 -1.55 -1.38
CA ARG A 156 -3.65 -1.62 -0.81
C ARG A 156 -3.46 -0.52 0.24
N PRO A 157 -2.50 -0.64 1.17
CA PRO A 157 -2.29 0.35 2.21
C PRO A 157 -2.15 1.79 1.72
N LYS A 158 -1.41 2.02 0.61
CA LYS A 158 -1.23 3.37 0.04
C LYS A 158 -2.46 3.84 -0.76
N GLU A 159 -3.16 2.92 -1.43
CA GLU A 159 -4.46 3.22 -2.06
C GLU A 159 -5.49 3.64 -1.00
N TYR A 160 -5.56 2.92 0.12
CA TYR A 160 -6.44 3.28 1.24
C TYR A 160 -6.09 4.66 1.82
N ALA A 161 -4.80 4.89 2.16
CA ALA A 161 -4.36 6.16 2.71
C ALA A 161 -4.63 7.33 1.74
N MET A 162 -4.41 7.12 0.44
CA MET A 162 -4.68 8.11 -0.59
C MET A 162 -6.18 8.39 -0.72
N LEU A 163 -7.03 7.35 -0.73
CA LEU A 163 -8.47 7.53 -0.79
C LEU A 163 -8.99 8.24 0.46
N GLU A 164 -8.48 7.91 1.66
CA GLU A 164 -8.82 8.61 2.89
C GLU A 164 -8.50 10.11 2.80
N VAL A 165 -7.30 10.46 2.30
CA VAL A 165 -6.90 11.87 2.08
C VAL A 165 -7.85 12.56 1.10
N PHE A 166 -8.22 11.91 0.02
CA PHE A 166 -9.17 12.43 -0.96
C PHE A 166 -10.58 12.61 -0.38
N MET A 167 -11.11 11.60 0.31
CA MET A 167 -12.47 11.67 0.86
C MET A 167 -12.61 12.73 1.95
N ARG A 168 -11.57 12.91 2.79
CA ARG A 168 -11.52 13.98 3.80
C ARG A 168 -11.32 15.38 3.20
N SER A 169 -10.92 15.45 1.96
CA SER A 169 -10.70 16.69 1.20
C SER A 169 -11.53 16.69 -0.08
N ALA A 170 -12.73 16.11 -0.03
CA ALA A 170 -13.58 15.97 -1.22
C ALA A 170 -13.74 17.31 -1.92
N ASP A 171 -13.70 17.29 -3.25
CA ASP A 171 -13.76 18.43 -4.15
C ASP A 171 -12.57 19.42 -4.10
N ALA A 172 -11.64 19.25 -3.17
CA ALA A 172 -10.42 20.06 -3.13
C ALA A 172 -9.35 19.51 -4.08
N VAL A 173 -8.64 20.42 -4.76
CA VAL A 173 -7.47 20.07 -5.57
C VAL A 173 -6.27 19.85 -4.64
N LEU A 174 -5.73 18.64 -4.61
CA LEU A 174 -4.55 18.28 -3.83
C LEU A 174 -3.33 18.23 -4.73
N SER A 175 -2.28 18.99 -4.38
CA SER A 175 -1.02 18.97 -5.14
C SER A 175 -0.30 17.61 -4.96
N ARG A 176 0.56 17.27 -5.93
CA ARG A 176 1.39 16.07 -5.87
C ARG A 176 2.22 16.01 -4.59
N THR A 177 2.81 17.13 -4.19
CA THR A 177 3.60 17.24 -2.96
C THR A 177 2.76 16.94 -1.71
N VAL A 178 1.58 17.55 -1.59
CA VAL A 178 0.65 17.31 -0.46
C VAL A 178 0.21 15.85 -0.38
N LEU A 179 -0.08 15.22 -1.53
CA LEU A 179 -0.43 13.80 -1.57
C LEU A 179 0.76 12.92 -1.15
N ALA A 180 1.96 13.21 -1.66
CA ALA A 180 3.17 12.49 -1.29
C ALA A 180 3.46 12.59 0.22
N GLU A 181 3.42 13.78 0.80
CA GLU A 181 3.61 13.99 2.24
C GLU A 181 2.57 13.24 3.09
N ARG A 182 1.28 13.38 2.75
CA ARG A 182 0.21 12.78 3.56
C ARG A 182 0.14 11.26 3.46
N VAL A 183 0.48 10.68 2.30
CA VAL A 183 0.37 9.25 2.04
C VAL A 183 1.67 8.51 2.37
N TRP A 184 2.84 9.09 2.12
CA TRP A 184 4.14 8.45 2.36
C TRP A 184 4.90 9.03 3.55
N GLY A 185 4.52 10.21 4.04
CA GLY A 185 5.18 10.86 5.17
C GLY A 185 6.39 11.73 4.81
N ASP A 186 6.93 11.58 3.59
CA ASP A 186 8.04 12.36 3.07
C ASP A 186 7.91 12.53 1.56
N ALA A 187 7.76 13.77 1.09
CA ALA A 187 7.64 14.07 -0.34
C ALA A 187 8.96 13.91 -1.11
N LEU A 188 10.11 13.99 -0.43
CA LEU A 188 11.44 13.97 -1.07
C LEU A 188 11.79 12.63 -1.70
N PHE A 189 11.17 11.55 -1.24
CA PHE A 189 11.46 10.18 -1.71
C PHE A 189 10.35 9.56 -2.56
N VAL A 190 9.26 10.29 -2.79
CA VAL A 190 8.15 9.81 -3.62
C VAL A 190 8.33 10.29 -5.06
N THR A 191 8.46 9.35 -5.98
CA THR A 191 8.52 9.70 -7.41
C THR A 191 7.14 10.04 -7.94
N ASP A 192 7.07 10.90 -8.95
CA ASP A 192 5.82 11.20 -9.66
C ASP A 192 5.12 9.93 -10.15
N ASN A 193 5.91 8.95 -10.60
CA ASN A 193 5.40 7.68 -11.09
C ASN A 193 4.72 6.83 -10.00
N ALA A 194 5.29 6.77 -8.78
CA ALA A 194 4.68 6.04 -7.66
C ALA A 194 3.29 6.59 -7.29
N LEU A 195 3.16 7.91 -7.33
CA LEU A 195 1.90 8.58 -7.10
C LEU A 195 0.89 8.28 -8.23
N ASP A 196 1.34 8.34 -9.48
CA ASP A 196 0.50 8.07 -10.67
C ASP A 196 0.02 6.62 -10.71
N VAL A 197 0.89 5.66 -10.36
CA VAL A 197 0.55 4.23 -10.24
C VAL A 197 -0.50 4.03 -9.14
N THR A 198 -0.33 4.65 -7.98
CA THR A 198 -1.30 4.55 -6.88
C THR A 198 -2.65 5.14 -7.27
N VAL A 199 -2.67 6.30 -7.94
CA VAL A 199 -3.89 6.92 -8.47
C VAL A 199 -4.55 6.03 -9.52
N SER A 200 -3.76 5.43 -10.42
CA SER A 200 -4.27 4.51 -11.45
C SER A 200 -4.90 3.27 -10.83
N GLY A 201 -4.22 2.64 -9.86
CA GLY A 201 -4.76 1.51 -9.11
C GLY A 201 -6.08 1.86 -8.41
N LEU A 202 -6.12 3.02 -7.75
CA LEU A 202 -7.30 3.47 -7.04
C LEU A 202 -8.49 3.74 -7.99
N ARG A 203 -8.24 4.35 -9.17
CA ARG A 203 -9.26 4.53 -10.22
C ARG A 203 -9.87 3.19 -10.65
N GLN A 204 -9.01 2.18 -10.84
CA GLN A 204 -9.48 0.85 -11.21
C GLN A 204 -10.38 0.23 -10.12
N ARG A 205 -9.98 0.33 -8.84
CA ARG A 205 -10.79 -0.17 -7.71
C ARG A 205 -12.14 0.53 -7.59
N LEU A 206 -12.19 1.84 -7.80
CA LEU A 206 -13.44 2.61 -7.82
C LEU A 206 -14.36 2.16 -8.98
N ALA A 207 -13.82 2.02 -10.19
CA ALA A 207 -14.57 1.56 -11.34
C ALA A 207 -15.11 0.11 -11.20
N ASP A 208 -14.34 -0.79 -10.58
CA ASP A 208 -14.77 -2.16 -10.31
C ASP A 208 -15.88 -2.19 -9.25
N ALA A 209 -15.79 -1.36 -8.21
CA ALA A 209 -16.83 -1.23 -7.19
C ALA A 209 -18.12 -0.62 -7.77
N GLU A 210 -18.02 0.39 -8.64
CA GLU A 210 -19.14 0.97 -9.36
C GLU A 210 -19.90 -0.07 -10.20
N LYS A 211 -19.19 -0.87 -11.01
CA LYS A 211 -19.78 -1.96 -11.79
C LYS A 211 -20.50 -2.99 -10.92
N THR A 212 -19.89 -3.32 -9.76
CA THR A 212 -20.40 -4.34 -8.83
C THR A 212 -21.63 -3.85 -8.08
N SER A 213 -21.59 -2.63 -7.53
CA SER A 213 -22.70 -2.03 -6.79
C SER A 213 -23.80 -1.48 -7.69
N GLY A 214 -23.45 -1.11 -8.93
CA GLY A 214 -24.32 -0.40 -9.86
C GLY A 214 -24.59 1.05 -9.43
N ALA A 215 -23.70 1.66 -8.67
CA ALA A 215 -23.83 3.05 -8.25
C ALA A 215 -23.81 3.97 -9.47
N GLU A 216 -24.82 4.85 -9.62
CA GLU A 216 -24.97 5.71 -10.79
C GLU A 216 -24.12 7.00 -10.68
N GLU A 217 -23.77 7.39 -9.46
CA GLU A 217 -23.04 8.64 -9.17
C GLU A 217 -21.77 8.34 -8.38
N ALA A 218 -20.96 7.39 -8.89
CA ALA A 218 -19.74 7.00 -8.22
C ALA A 218 -18.68 8.12 -8.26
N PRO A 219 -17.99 8.42 -7.13
CA PRO A 219 -16.92 9.39 -7.10
C PRO A 219 -15.75 8.99 -8.00
N GLY A 220 -15.21 9.98 -8.72
CA GLY A 220 -14.07 9.79 -9.63
C GLY A 220 -12.86 10.63 -9.21
N ILE A 221 -11.66 10.18 -9.58
CA ILE A 221 -10.43 10.96 -9.37
C ILE A 221 -10.06 11.65 -10.68
N GLU A 222 -10.10 12.97 -10.70
CA GLU A 222 -9.67 13.79 -11.82
C GLU A 222 -8.20 14.17 -11.72
N THR A 223 -7.54 14.30 -12.87
CA THR A 223 -6.20 14.89 -12.98
C THR A 223 -6.30 16.36 -13.34
N ILE A 224 -5.78 17.23 -12.47
CA ILE A 224 -5.65 18.66 -12.73
C ILE A 224 -4.23 18.89 -13.26
N ARG A 225 -4.12 19.07 -14.57
CA ARG A 225 -2.83 19.16 -15.27
C ARG A 225 -1.92 20.24 -14.65
N GLY A 226 -0.68 19.88 -14.36
CA GLY A 226 0.32 20.76 -13.77
C GLY A 226 0.12 21.09 -12.29
N VAL A 227 -0.95 20.57 -11.63
CA VAL A 227 -1.26 20.82 -10.22
C VAL A 227 -1.28 19.54 -9.40
N GLY A 228 -2.16 18.59 -9.72
CA GLY A 228 -2.33 17.38 -8.92
C GLY A 228 -3.63 16.65 -9.24
N TYR A 229 -4.35 16.23 -8.22
CA TYR A 229 -5.57 15.42 -8.35
C TYR A 229 -6.69 15.92 -7.45
N ARG A 230 -7.91 15.57 -7.80
CA ARG A 230 -9.13 15.88 -7.04
C ARG A 230 -10.07 14.68 -7.05
N LEU A 231 -10.69 14.38 -5.91
CA LEU A 231 -11.84 13.47 -5.86
C LEU A 231 -13.09 14.31 -6.14
N VAL A 232 -13.76 14.00 -7.23
CA VAL A 232 -15.03 14.63 -7.59
C VAL A 232 -16.14 13.72 -7.09
N PRO A 233 -17.06 14.19 -6.24
CA PRO A 233 -18.30 13.47 -5.97
C PRO A 233 -19.02 13.23 -7.31
N GLY A 234 -19.73 12.13 -7.44
CA GLY A 234 -20.59 11.91 -8.60
C GLY A 234 -21.54 13.12 -8.81
N ALA A 235 -21.92 13.37 -10.04
CA ALA A 235 -22.86 14.45 -10.33
C ALA A 235 -24.21 14.18 -9.63
N GLU A 236 -24.76 15.21 -8.95
CA GLU A 236 -26.15 15.19 -8.46
C GLU A 236 -27.16 15.16 -9.61
#